data_adef9e2a64aae262377d9de671a3a415
#
_entry.id   adef9e2a64aae262377d9de671a3a415
#
_cell.length_a   1.000
_cell.length_b   1.000
_cell.length_c   1.000
_cell.angle_alpha   90.00
_cell.angle_beta   90.00
_cell.angle_gamma   90.00
#
_symmetry.space_group_name_H-M   'P 1'
#
loop_
_entity.id
_entity.type
_entity.pdbx_description
1 polymer ?
#
loop_
_entity_poly.entity_id
_entity_poly.type
_entity_poly.pdbx_seq_one_letter_code
_entity_poly.pdbx_strand_id
1 'polypeptide(L)'
;MLFLIGGAARSGKTLIARRLLSKHRVPYLGIDHLISAFEAGAPELGISTEAPVEERTRVVWPRIEPLLRRLVEAEPAYTVEGGSLWPQGVRTLLDEYGDAVRACFLGFAISTPEIRLRDIRQHGGAVDDWLRDHSDAYVLDLMTEMIAFSRCLRDACRALDLPYFDVSDDFTRQVDKAYRSVAPLR
;
A
#
# COMPACT_ATOMS: atom_id res chain seq x y z
N MET A 1 -8.42 -13.72 -9.62
CA MET A 1 -7.08 -13.08 -9.68
C MET A 1 -7.02 -11.96 -8.65
N LEU A 2 -6.02 -11.95 -7.80
CA LEU A 2 -5.86 -10.94 -6.74
C LEU A 2 -4.67 -10.02 -7.05
N PHE A 3 -4.90 -8.71 -6.99
CA PHE A 3 -3.87 -7.69 -7.12
C PHE A 3 -3.57 -7.09 -5.76
N LEU A 4 -2.34 -7.23 -5.27
CA LEU A 4 -1.88 -6.72 -3.99
C LEU A 4 -0.96 -5.51 -4.20
N ILE A 5 -1.35 -4.34 -3.68
CA ILE A 5 -0.59 -3.11 -3.87
C ILE A 5 -0.20 -2.56 -2.51
N GLY A 6 1.02 -2.90 -2.07
CA GLY A 6 1.57 -2.49 -0.79
C GLY A 6 2.38 -1.19 -0.86
N GLY A 7 2.69 -0.62 0.29
CA GLY A 7 3.64 0.49 0.33
C GLY A 7 3.30 1.61 1.29
N ALA A 8 4.19 2.61 1.34
CA ALA A 8 4.08 3.75 2.23
C ALA A 8 2.85 4.61 1.95
N ALA A 9 2.38 5.35 2.96
CA ALA A 9 1.35 6.36 2.76
C ALA A 9 1.80 7.37 1.69
N ARG A 10 0.88 7.83 0.83
CA ARG A 10 1.16 8.81 -0.24
C ARG A 10 2.14 8.32 -1.33
N SER A 11 2.39 7.02 -1.46
CA SER A 11 3.23 6.45 -2.53
C SER A 11 2.51 6.18 -3.86
N GLY A 12 1.18 6.40 -3.93
CA GLY A 12 0.41 6.23 -5.17
C GLY A 12 -0.34 4.90 -5.32
N LYS A 13 -0.44 4.07 -4.27
CA LYS A 13 -1.17 2.79 -4.28
C LYS A 13 -2.61 2.92 -4.80
N THR A 14 -3.35 3.85 -4.21
CA THR A 14 -4.76 4.11 -4.58
C THR A 14 -4.91 4.57 -6.04
N LEU A 15 -3.92 5.26 -6.61
CA LEU A 15 -3.94 5.62 -8.03
C LEU A 15 -3.89 4.37 -8.93
N ILE A 16 -3.09 3.37 -8.54
CA ILE A 16 -3.01 2.09 -9.25
C ILE A 16 -4.33 1.34 -9.13
N ALA A 17 -4.88 1.24 -7.91
CA ALA A 17 -6.16 0.58 -7.65
C ALA A 17 -7.31 1.22 -8.46
N ARG A 18 -7.43 2.56 -8.43
CA ARG A 18 -8.40 3.31 -9.25
C ARG A 18 -8.21 3.11 -10.75
N ARG A 19 -6.95 2.96 -11.21
CA ARG A 19 -6.66 2.68 -12.62
C ARG A 19 -7.04 1.26 -13.02
N LEU A 20 -6.86 0.27 -12.17
CA LEU A 20 -7.35 -1.10 -12.37
C LEU A 20 -8.88 -1.12 -12.43
N LEU A 21 -9.56 -0.40 -11.55
CA LEU A 21 -11.00 -0.25 -11.59
C LEU A 21 -11.48 0.40 -12.90
N SER A 22 -10.90 1.53 -13.28
CA SER A 22 -11.37 2.31 -14.45
C SER A 22 -11.11 1.61 -15.78
N LYS A 23 -9.96 0.91 -15.91
CA LYS A 23 -9.55 0.28 -17.18
C LYS A 23 -9.97 -1.19 -17.30
N HIS A 24 -9.99 -1.91 -16.19
CA HIS A 24 -10.23 -3.36 -16.19
C HIS A 24 -11.46 -3.77 -15.39
N ARG A 25 -12.18 -2.80 -14.80
CA ARG A 25 -13.34 -3.02 -13.94
C ARG A 25 -13.08 -3.92 -12.74
N VAL A 26 -11.84 -3.91 -12.26
CA VAL A 26 -11.44 -4.67 -11.07
C VAL A 26 -11.79 -3.84 -9.82
N PRO A 27 -12.71 -4.30 -8.96
CA PRO A 27 -13.02 -3.61 -7.71
C PRO A 27 -11.81 -3.59 -6.77
N TYR A 28 -11.79 -2.65 -5.83
CA TYR A 28 -10.71 -2.58 -4.86
C TYR A 28 -11.19 -2.29 -3.44
N LEU A 29 -10.38 -2.73 -2.48
CA LEU A 29 -10.50 -2.47 -1.06
C LEU A 29 -9.20 -1.86 -0.53
N GLY A 30 -9.30 -0.72 0.14
CA GLY A 30 -8.22 -0.18 0.96
C GLY A 30 -8.22 -0.83 2.34
N ILE A 31 -7.09 -1.44 2.74
CA ILE A 31 -6.96 -2.07 4.07
C ILE A 31 -7.15 -1.04 5.19
N ASP A 32 -6.79 0.21 4.96
CA ASP A 32 -6.90 1.27 5.95
C ASP A 32 -8.37 1.47 6.42
N HIS A 33 -9.36 1.21 5.54
CA HIS A 33 -10.77 1.21 5.93
C HIS A 33 -11.12 0.03 6.86
N LEU A 34 -10.52 -1.15 6.65
CA LEU A 34 -10.70 -2.28 7.57
C LEU A 34 -10.02 -2.02 8.91
N ILE A 35 -8.84 -1.41 8.91
CA ILE A 35 -8.11 -1.03 10.12
C ILE A 35 -8.97 -0.08 10.97
N SER A 36 -9.50 0.98 10.37
CA SER A 36 -10.40 1.93 11.05
C SER A 36 -11.67 1.24 11.56
N ALA A 37 -12.24 0.30 10.80
CA ALA A 37 -13.40 -0.45 11.23
C ALA A 37 -13.10 -1.38 12.41
N PHE A 38 -11.95 -2.05 12.42
CA PHE A 38 -11.50 -2.87 13.54
C PHE A 38 -11.20 -2.03 14.80
N GLU A 39 -10.51 -0.88 14.64
CA GLU A 39 -10.22 0.04 15.74
C GLU A 39 -11.51 0.51 16.43
N ALA A 40 -12.52 0.90 15.63
CA ALA A 40 -13.78 1.41 16.15
C ALA A 40 -14.75 0.31 16.65
N GLY A 41 -14.80 -0.84 15.95
CA GLY A 41 -15.81 -1.87 16.17
C GLY A 41 -15.36 -3.06 17.01
N ALA A 42 -14.04 -3.24 17.21
CA ALA A 42 -13.45 -4.36 17.93
C ALA A 42 -12.15 -3.93 18.65
N PRO A 43 -12.24 -3.00 19.62
CA PRO A 43 -11.05 -2.44 20.28
C PRO A 43 -10.23 -3.51 21.03
N GLU A 44 -10.83 -4.62 21.42
CA GLU A 44 -10.14 -5.76 22.02
C GLU A 44 -9.09 -6.41 21.13
N LEU A 45 -9.11 -6.14 19.82
CA LEU A 45 -8.10 -6.61 18.88
C LEU A 45 -6.78 -5.86 18.99
N GLY A 46 -6.75 -4.72 19.69
CA GLY A 46 -5.54 -3.90 19.87
C GLY A 46 -5.00 -3.31 18.57
N ILE A 47 -5.86 -3.12 17.58
CA ILE A 47 -5.50 -2.48 16.30
C ILE A 47 -5.65 -0.97 16.46
N SER A 48 -4.61 -0.20 16.07
CA SER A 48 -4.66 1.26 16.07
C SER A 48 -4.14 1.84 14.76
N THR A 49 -4.86 2.84 14.26
CA THR A 49 -4.43 3.64 13.10
C THR A 49 -3.19 4.48 13.40
N GLU A 50 -2.98 4.84 14.66
CA GLU A 50 -1.84 5.65 15.15
C GLU A 50 -0.56 4.81 15.36
N ALA A 51 -0.69 3.47 15.42
CA ALA A 51 0.48 2.62 15.62
C ALA A 51 1.41 2.65 14.41
N PRO A 52 2.74 2.52 14.62
CA PRO A 52 3.70 2.35 13.53
C PRO A 52 3.28 1.24 12.56
N VAL A 53 3.51 1.44 11.26
CA VAL A 53 3.02 0.52 10.21
C VAL A 53 3.45 -0.92 10.44
N GLU A 54 4.69 -1.15 10.89
CA GLU A 54 5.21 -2.50 11.13
C GLU A 54 4.49 -3.20 12.30
N GLU A 55 4.27 -2.48 13.39
CA GLU A 55 3.54 -2.99 14.56
C GLU A 55 2.09 -3.30 14.19
N ARG A 56 1.42 -2.35 13.56
CA ARG A 56 0.05 -2.51 13.06
C ARG A 56 -0.06 -3.70 12.11
N THR A 57 0.91 -3.87 11.21
CA THR A 57 0.94 -4.98 10.25
C THR A 57 0.96 -6.34 10.95
N ARG A 58 1.76 -6.51 12.02
CA ARG A 58 1.80 -7.78 12.78
C ARG A 58 0.46 -8.15 13.38
N VAL A 59 -0.30 -7.16 13.83
CA VAL A 59 -1.64 -7.39 14.42
C VAL A 59 -2.70 -7.58 13.35
N VAL A 60 -2.63 -6.82 12.26
CA VAL A 60 -3.63 -6.83 11.18
C VAL A 60 -3.49 -8.04 10.28
N TRP A 61 -2.26 -8.45 9.92
CA TRP A 61 -2.02 -9.49 8.92
C TRP A 61 -2.79 -10.80 9.19
N PRO A 62 -2.78 -11.40 10.39
CA PRO A 62 -3.50 -12.64 10.65
C PRO A 62 -5.02 -12.54 10.43
N ARG A 63 -5.56 -11.33 10.38
CA ARG A 63 -6.98 -11.05 10.20
C ARG A 63 -7.37 -10.78 8.75
N ILE A 64 -6.43 -10.22 7.98
CA ILE A 64 -6.67 -9.95 6.57
C ILE A 64 -6.23 -11.10 5.64
N GLU A 65 -5.26 -11.91 6.04
CA GLU A 65 -4.80 -13.04 5.23
C GLU A 65 -5.94 -14.01 4.84
N PRO A 66 -6.84 -14.44 5.75
CA PRO A 66 -7.98 -15.28 5.38
C PRO A 66 -8.92 -14.61 4.36
N LEU A 67 -9.10 -13.29 4.46
CA LEU A 67 -9.86 -12.53 3.46
C LEU A 67 -9.16 -12.56 2.10
N LEU A 68 -7.83 -12.34 2.06
CA LEU A 68 -7.06 -12.37 0.82
C LEU A 68 -7.17 -13.74 0.14
N ARG A 69 -7.03 -14.83 0.88
CA ARG A 69 -7.22 -16.21 0.40
C ARG A 69 -8.61 -16.40 -0.18
N ARG A 70 -9.64 -15.95 0.53
CA ARG A 70 -11.02 -16.04 0.05
C ARG A 70 -11.25 -15.25 -1.24
N LEU A 71 -10.64 -14.08 -1.38
CA LEU A 71 -10.72 -13.28 -2.61
C LEU A 71 -10.05 -13.96 -3.81
N VAL A 72 -8.91 -14.65 -3.62
CA VAL A 72 -8.27 -15.43 -4.68
C VAL A 72 -9.18 -16.57 -5.15
N GLU A 73 -9.83 -17.27 -4.23
CA GLU A 73 -10.62 -18.48 -4.49
C GLU A 73 -12.01 -18.17 -5.06
N ALA A 74 -12.63 -17.08 -4.62
CA ALA A 74 -14.05 -16.83 -4.89
C ALA A 74 -14.30 -15.73 -5.93
N GLU A 75 -13.36 -14.82 -6.13
CA GLU A 75 -13.60 -13.65 -6.97
C GLU A 75 -12.86 -13.75 -8.32
N PRO A 76 -13.49 -13.35 -9.45
CA PRO A 76 -12.83 -13.34 -10.75
C PRO A 76 -11.60 -12.44 -10.77
N ALA A 77 -11.69 -11.25 -10.19
CA ALA A 77 -10.59 -10.31 -10.02
C ALA A 77 -10.90 -9.32 -8.89
N TYR A 78 -9.92 -9.04 -8.05
CA TYR A 78 -10.05 -8.06 -6.96
C TYR A 78 -8.71 -7.38 -6.67
N THR A 79 -8.72 -6.13 -6.23
CA THR A 79 -7.54 -5.40 -5.78
C THR A 79 -7.63 -5.14 -4.29
N VAL A 80 -6.55 -5.40 -3.57
CA VAL A 80 -6.40 -4.97 -2.17
C VAL A 80 -5.16 -4.10 -2.06
N GLU A 81 -5.31 -2.90 -1.48
CA GLU A 81 -4.21 -1.96 -1.32
C GLU A 81 -4.09 -1.48 0.11
N GLY A 82 -2.86 -1.18 0.55
CA GLY A 82 -2.60 -0.59 1.86
C GLY A 82 -1.18 -0.74 2.37
N GLY A 83 -0.88 0.02 3.43
CA GLY A 83 0.43 -0.02 4.09
C GLY A 83 0.71 -1.32 4.83
N SER A 84 -0.33 -1.98 5.33
CA SER A 84 -0.23 -3.20 6.15
C SER A 84 -0.23 -4.50 5.34
N LEU A 85 0.03 -4.46 4.02
CA LEU A 85 0.38 -5.65 3.26
C LEU A 85 1.80 -6.11 3.62
N TRP A 86 1.88 -7.25 4.29
CA TRP A 86 3.14 -7.78 4.80
C TRP A 86 3.92 -8.53 3.69
N PRO A 87 5.16 -8.10 3.33
CA PRO A 87 5.90 -8.70 2.22
C PRO A 87 6.07 -10.22 2.32
N GLN A 88 6.39 -10.75 3.51
CA GLN A 88 6.53 -12.19 3.72
C GLN A 88 5.22 -12.95 3.46
N GLY A 89 4.11 -12.43 3.98
CA GLY A 89 2.81 -13.03 3.75
C GLY A 89 2.36 -12.93 2.29
N VAL A 90 2.67 -11.81 1.62
CA VAL A 90 2.42 -11.66 0.18
C VAL A 90 3.26 -12.66 -0.63
N ARG A 91 4.54 -12.90 -0.25
CA ARG A 91 5.37 -13.92 -0.88
C ARG A 91 4.76 -15.31 -0.73
N THR A 92 4.27 -15.65 0.47
CA THR A 92 3.57 -16.92 0.71
C THR A 92 2.36 -17.09 -0.21
N LEU A 93 1.53 -16.05 -0.37
CA LEU A 93 0.38 -16.10 -1.29
C LEU A 93 0.80 -16.27 -2.75
N LEU A 94 1.87 -15.60 -3.18
CA LEU A 94 2.41 -15.76 -4.54
C LEU A 94 2.94 -17.18 -4.78
N ASP A 95 3.62 -17.77 -3.80
CA ASP A 95 4.14 -19.15 -3.89
C ASP A 95 3.02 -20.19 -3.95
N GLU A 96 1.93 -19.94 -3.23
CA GLU A 96 0.80 -20.85 -3.13
C GLU A 96 -0.14 -20.76 -4.34
N TYR A 97 -0.45 -19.53 -4.78
CA TYR A 97 -1.47 -19.30 -5.82
C TYR A 97 -0.90 -18.93 -7.20
N GLY A 98 0.41 -18.77 -7.32
CA GLY A 98 1.09 -18.50 -8.59
C GLY A 98 0.50 -17.31 -9.35
N ASP A 99 0.18 -17.51 -10.62
CA ASP A 99 -0.35 -16.46 -11.51
C ASP A 99 -1.72 -15.89 -11.09
N ALA A 100 -2.42 -16.51 -10.14
CA ALA A 100 -3.67 -16.00 -9.61
C ALA A 100 -3.48 -14.81 -8.67
N VAL A 101 -2.24 -14.56 -8.21
CA VAL A 101 -1.87 -13.41 -7.38
C VAL A 101 -0.79 -12.59 -8.09
N ARG A 102 -0.94 -11.28 -8.10
CA ARG A 102 0.09 -10.33 -8.54
C ARG A 102 0.29 -9.27 -7.48
N ALA A 103 1.53 -8.90 -7.24
CA ALA A 103 1.84 -7.93 -6.20
C ALA A 103 2.88 -6.91 -6.65
N CYS A 104 2.78 -5.70 -6.11
CA CYS A 104 3.83 -4.71 -6.16
C CYS A 104 3.82 -3.84 -4.91
N PHE A 105 4.98 -3.26 -4.60
CA PHE A 105 5.15 -2.37 -3.47
C PHE A 105 5.70 -1.02 -3.93
N LEU A 106 5.25 0.05 -3.29
CA LEU A 106 5.68 1.42 -3.60
C LEU A 106 6.18 2.12 -2.33
N GLY A 107 7.25 2.87 -2.47
CA GLY A 107 7.79 3.69 -1.42
C GLY A 107 8.69 4.79 -1.97
N PHE A 108 9.28 5.58 -1.10
CA PHE A 108 10.16 6.71 -1.44
C PHE A 108 11.40 6.71 -0.55
N ALA A 109 12.15 5.60 -0.59
CA ALA A 109 13.28 5.29 0.29
C ALA A 109 14.48 6.26 0.17
N ILE A 110 14.64 6.91 -0.98
CA ILE A 110 15.73 7.84 -1.26
C ILE A 110 15.34 9.32 -1.17
N SER A 111 14.07 9.62 -0.84
CA SER A 111 13.57 10.99 -0.66
C SER A 111 13.98 11.58 0.70
N THR A 112 13.69 12.87 0.91
CA THR A 112 13.77 13.55 2.23
C THR A 112 12.39 14.05 2.66
N PRO A 113 12.17 14.27 3.98
CA PRO A 113 10.90 14.78 4.48
C PRO A 113 10.51 16.11 3.84
N GLU A 114 11.47 17.01 3.61
CA GLU A 114 11.25 18.33 3.04
C GLU A 114 10.81 18.26 1.57
N ILE A 115 11.42 17.36 0.80
CA ILE A 115 11.00 17.11 -0.60
C ILE A 115 9.57 16.58 -0.59
N ARG A 116 9.26 15.60 0.26
CA ARG A 116 7.90 15.03 0.35
C ARG A 116 6.87 16.04 0.82
N LEU A 117 7.19 16.88 1.81
CA LEU A 117 6.32 17.98 2.25
C LEU A 117 5.99 18.91 1.08
N ARG A 118 7.03 19.37 0.35
CA ARG A 118 6.84 20.24 -0.81
C ARG A 118 5.94 19.59 -1.86
N ASP A 119 6.18 18.32 -2.21
CA ASP A 119 5.40 17.59 -3.20
C ASP A 119 3.94 17.42 -2.76
N ILE A 120 3.70 17.12 -1.48
CA ILE A 120 2.35 17.02 -0.91
C ILE A 120 1.63 18.36 -1.00
N ARG A 121 2.28 19.48 -0.65
CA ARG A 121 1.68 20.81 -0.72
C ARG A 121 1.43 21.29 -2.15
N GLN A 122 2.29 20.93 -3.09
CA GLN A 122 2.12 21.31 -4.51
C GLN A 122 1.05 20.47 -5.23
N HIS A 123 0.92 19.20 -4.90
CA HIS A 123 0.04 18.27 -5.59
C HIS A 123 -1.13 17.79 -4.70
N GLY A 124 -1.22 18.29 -3.48
CA GLY A 124 -2.35 18.11 -2.58
C GLY A 124 -3.57 18.86 -3.09
N GLY A 125 -4.76 18.40 -2.70
CA GLY A 125 -6.03 19.04 -3.08
C GLY A 125 -7.01 18.11 -3.77
N ALA A 126 -6.69 16.82 -3.88
CA ALA A 126 -7.69 15.80 -4.15
C ALA A 126 -8.71 15.79 -3.00
N VAL A 127 -9.94 15.43 -3.31
CA VAL A 127 -11.06 15.38 -2.33
C VAL A 127 -10.71 14.54 -1.08
N ASP A 128 -9.78 13.59 -1.23
CA ASP A 128 -9.36 12.66 -0.19
C ASP A 128 -7.99 13.02 0.44
N ASP A 129 -7.54 14.28 0.37
CA ASP A 129 -6.25 14.69 0.92
C ASP A 129 -6.33 14.99 2.42
N TRP A 130 -6.28 13.91 3.22
CA TRP A 130 -6.33 13.99 4.67
C TRP A 130 -5.17 14.76 5.31
N LEU A 131 -4.02 14.95 4.58
CA LEU A 131 -2.88 15.75 5.07
C LEU A 131 -3.04 17.25 4.83
N ARG A 132 -4.06 17.68 4.12
CA ARG A 132 -4.25 19.08 3.72
C ARG A 132 -4.27 20.04 4.90
N ASP A 133 -4.99 19.64 5.95
CA ASP A 133 -5.26 20.51 7.12
C ASP A 133 -4.26 20.29 8.27
N HIS A 134 -3.30 19.36 8.10
CA HIS A 134 -2.25 19.12 9.08
C HIS A 134 -1.11 20.13 8.94
N SER A 135 -0.46 20.46 10.06
CA SER A 135 0.71 21.34 10.09
C SER A 135 1.90 20.75 9.33
N ASP A 136 2.80 21.63 8.87
CA ASP A 136 4.03 21.16 8.20
C ASP A 136 4.92 20.33 9.14
N ALA A 137 4.95 20.63 10.43
CA ALA A 137 5.67 19.83 11.42
C ALA A 137 5.13 18.40 11.47
N TYR A 138 3.81 18.22 11.57
CA TYR A 138 3.17 16.89 11.54
C TYR A 138 3.50 16.13 10.25
N VAL A 139 3.43 16.81 9.09
CA VAL A 139 3.73 16.18 7.81
C VAL A 139 5.20 15.79 7.71
N LEU A 140 6.13 16.60 8.21
CA LEU A 140 7.57 16.27 8.25
C LEU A 140 7.85 15.04 9.10
N ASP A 141 7.27 14.97 10.31
CA ASP A 141 7.41 13.83 11.21
C ASP A 141 6.87 12.55 10.54
N LEU A 142 5.65 12.60 10.01
CA LEU A 142 5.06 11.49 9.29
C LEU A 142 5.91 11.06 8.08
N MET A 143 6.44 11.99 7.29
CA MET A 143 7.26 11.64 6.13
C MET A 143 8.62 11.05 6.56
N THR A 144 9.17 11.46 7.69
CA THR A 144 10.36 10.84 8.28
C THR A 144 10.11 9.34 8.58
N GLU A 145 9.00 9.04 9.22
CA GLU A 145 8.58 7.66 9.49
C GLU A 145 8.33 6.86 8.20
N MET A 146 7.63 7.46 7.25
CA MET A 146 7.31 6.80 5.98
C MET A 146 8.53 6.56 5.10
N ILE A 147 9.57 7.40 5.17
CA ILE A 147 10.85 7.17 4.50
C ILE A 147 11.59 6.01 5.17
N ALA A 148 11.64 5.97 6.50
CA ALA A 148 12.22 4.85 7.24
C ALA A 148 11.50 3.53 6.89
N PHE A 149 10.17 3.53 6.94
CA PHE A 149 9.34 2.39 6.51
C PHE A 149 9.63 2.00 5.05
N SER A 150 9.75 2.97 4.13
CA SER A 150 10.05 2.69 2.71
C SER A 150 11.40 1.99 2.52
N ARG A 151 12.39 2.33 3.34
CA ARG A 151 13.71 1.66 3.33
C ARG A 151 13.60 0.22 3.80
N CYS A 152 12.96 -0.03 4.93
CA CYS A 152 12.72 -1.39 5.44
C CYS A 152 11.90 -2.22 4.43
N LEU A 153 10.86 -1.63 3.86
CA LEU A 153 10.01 -2.27 2.86
C LEU A 153 10.78 -2.65 1.58
N ARG A 154 11.61 -1.72 1.07
CA ARG A 154 12.48 -1.97 -0.09
C ARG A 154 13.40 -3.15 0.15
N ASP A 155 14.05 -3.18 1.32
CA ASP A 155 15.01 -4.22 1.66
C ASP A 155 14.31 -5.57 1.87
N ALA A 156 13.13 -5.59 2.47
CA ALA A 156 12.29 -6.79 2.58
C ALA A 156 11.83 -7.29 1.21
N CYS A 157 11.35 -6.39 0.33
CA CYS A 157 10.96 -6.76 -1.03
C CYS A 157 12.14 -7.34 -1.81
N ARG A 158 13.33 -6.74 -1.70
CA ARG A 158 14.55 -7.25 -2.35
C ARG A 158 14.93 -8.65 -1.85
N ALA A 159 14.86 -8.88 -0.54
CA ALA A 159 15.18 -10.19 0.05
C ALA A 159 14.18 -11.29 -0.37
N LEU A 160 12.95 -10.93 -0.73
CA LEU A 160 11.86 -11.84 -1.08
C LEU A 160 11.56 -11.88 -2.59
N ASP A 161 12.39 -11.25 -3.41
CA ASP A 161 12.17 -11.12 -4.87
C ASP A 161 10.76 -10.59 -5.21
N LEU A 162 10.35 -9.52 -4.51
CA LEU A 162 9.08 -8.83 -4.73
C LEU A 162 9.31 -7.51 -5.48
N PRO A 163 8.45 -7.16 -6.44
CA PRO A 163 8.55 -5.89 -7.16
C PRO A 163 8.39 -4.69 -6.21
N TYR A 164 9.42 -3.84 -6.14
CA TYR A 164 9.40 -2.57 -5.41
C TYR A 164 9.70 -1.42 -6.36
N PHE A 165 8.91 -0.35 -6.27
CA PHE A 165 9.04 0.86 -7.08
C PHE A 165 9.28 2.07 -6.17
N ASP A 166 10.46 2.69 -6.33
CA ASP A 166 10.78 3.93 -5.61
C ASP A 166 10.23 5.12 -6.39
N VAL A 167 9.32 5.88 -5.75
CA VAL A 167 8.65 7.03 -6.36
C VAL A 167 9.28 8.37 -5.97
N SER A 168 10.52 8.36 -5.49
CA SER A 168 11.20 9.57 -5.01
C SER A 168 11.48 10.59 -6.10
N ASP A 169 11.97 10.15 -7.27
CA ASP A 169 12.45 11.04 -8.32
C ASP A 169 11.39 11.33 -9.40
N ASP A 170 10.74 10.28 -9.90
CA ASP A 170 9.73 10.37 -10.97
C ASP A 170 8.48 9.59 -10.57
N PHE A 171 7.63 10.24 -9.79
CA PHE A 171 6.40 9.66 -9.26
C PHE A 171 5.53 9.07 -10.36
N THR A 172 5.24 9.85 -11.40
CA THR A 172 4.32 9.42 -12.47
C THR A 172 4.84 8.20 -13.22
N ARG A 173 6.11 8.20 -13.59
CA ARG A 173 6.74 7.09 -14.29
C ARG A 173 6.81 5.84 -13.46
N GLN A 174 7.14 5.95 -12.17
CA GLN A 174 7.24 4.79 -11.29
C GLN A 174 5.88 4.19 -10.98
N VAL A 175 4.86 5.02 -10.73
CA VAL A 175 3.47 4.56 -10.59
C VAL A 175 2.98 3.86 -11.88
N ASP A 176 3.34 4.38 -13.07
CA ASP A 176 3.00 3.72 -14.33
C ASP A 176 3.69 2.36 -14.48
N LYS A 177 4.97 2.25 -14.13
CA LYS A 177 5.69 0.97 -14.10
C LYS A 177 5.06 -0.03 -13.14
N ALA A 178 4.75 0.40 -11.91
CA ALA A 178 4.10 -0.42 -10.90
C ALA A 178 2.73 -0.91 -11.39
N TYR A 179 1.92 -0.03 -11.99
CA TYR A 179 0.66 -0.42 -12.62
C TYR A 179 0.86 -1.49 -13.69
N ARG A 180 1.82 -1.32 -14.61
CA ARG A 180 2.09 -2.27 -15.69
C ARG A 180 2.57 -3.64 -15.18
N SER A 181 3.29 -3.68 -14.04
CA SER A 181 3.78 -4.92 -13.48
C SER A 181 2.66 -5.83 -12.95
N VAL A 182 1.54 -5.23 -12.54
CA VAL A 182 0.39 -5.98 -11.98
C VAL A 182 -0.80 -6.06 -12.94
N ALA A 183 -0.95 -5.12 -13.88
CA ALA A 183 -2.12 -5.06 -14.75
C ALA A 183 -2.32 -6.37 -15.55
N PRO A 184 -3.58 -6.78 -15.81
CA PRO A 184 -3.86 -7.90 -16.70
C PRO A 184 -3.23 -7.68 -18.09
N LEU A 185 -2.62 -8.71 -18.64
CA LEU A 185 -2.21 -8.71 -20.04
C LEU A 185 -3.48 -8.59 -20.91
N ARG A 186 -3.45 -7.70 -21.90
CA ARG A 186 -4.55 -7.53 -22.84
C ARG A 186 -4.66 -8.75 -23.76
#